data_b2b4c0d7c476d529008bcb9b8eba969c
#
_entry.id   b2b4c0d7c476d529008bcb9b8eba969c
#
_cell.length_a   1.000
_cell.length_b   1.000
_cell.length_c   1.000
_cell.angle_alpha   90.00
_cell.angle_beta   90.00
_cell.angle_gamma   90.00
#
_symmetry.space_group_name_H-M   'P 1'
#
loop_
_entity.id
_entity.type
_entity.pdbx_description
1 polymer ?
#
loop_
_entity_poly.entity_id
_entity_poly.type
_entity_poly.pdbx_seq_one_letter_code
_entity_poly.pdbx_strand_id
1 'polypeptide(L)'
;DAAQAVDAIIINNSKDPHWTDSGKNLLRGAAQHILHTTGQVPTMRQLRRVVNSTAEDLLKLCEAMRKSPLESVANTGASFKGKLEMGPRELQSILSTVQEQTAPFDDVAHIMDRSDFKLTDLRDGRMSVYLVLPGLRMGTHYRWLRVMIQEALTAMERAPVPRGKLPVWFVLEEFPTLGHMRSLETAAGLLAGYGVKLWAVLQDLTQLQTHYQRSWETFLGNAGVIQAFGNSDTTTTEYLSKRL
;
A
#
# COMPACT_ATOMS: atom_id res chain seq x y z
N ASP A 1 2.50 4.86 8.41
CA ASP A 1 1.56 4.19 9.32
C ASP A 1 1.50 2.69 8.99
N ALA A 2 1.85 1.83 9.96
CA ALA A 2 1.95 0.38 9.74
C ALA A 2 0.66 -0.22 9.13
N ALA A 3 -0.51 0.31 9.47
CA ALA A 3 -1.78 -0.16 8.91
C ALA A 3 -1.90 0.15 7.41
N GLN A 4 -1.54 1.34 7.00
CA GLN A 4 -1.61 1.78 5.60
C GLN A 4 -0.56 1.09 4.74
N ALA A 5 0.65 0.88 5.27
CA ALA A 5 1.69 0.10 4.59
C ALA A 5 1.24 -1.35 4.35
N VAL A 6 0.65 -1.99 5.37
CA VAL A 6 0.10 -3.36 5.23
C VAL A 6 -1.02 -3.41 4.19
N ASP A 7 -1.91 -2.40 4.14
CA ASP A 7 -2.97 -2.33 3.13
C ASP A 7 -2.44 -2.15 1.70
N ALA A 8 -1.30 -1.48 1.55
CA ALA A 8 -0.65 -1.36 0.26
C ALA A 8 -0.05 -2.69 -0.23
N ILE A 9 0.39 -3.55 0.71
CA ILE A 9 1.02 -4.84 0.41
C ILE A 9 -0.03 -5.93 0.16
N ILE A 10 -0.97 -6.08 1.13
CA ILE A 10 -1.96 -7.17 1.11
C ILE A 10 -3.21 -6.70 0.38
N ILE A 11 -3.44 -7.26 -0.79
CA ILE A 11 -4.53 -6.89 -1.69
C ILE A 11 -5.59 -8.00 -1.65
N ASN A 12 -6.85 -7.60 -1.50
CA ASN A 12 -7.94 -8.55 -1.62
C ASN A 12 -8.30 -8.76 -3.09
N ASN A 13 -7.89 -9.90 -3.64
CA ASN A 13 -8.20 -10.31 -5.01
C ASN A 13 -9.25 -11.45 -5.05
N SER A 14 -9.77 -11.86 -3.89
CA SER A 14 -10.73 -12.96 -3.80
C SER A 14 -12.13 -12.47 -3.45
N LYS A 15 -13.14 -13.31 -3.76
CA LYS A 15 -14.53 -13.06 -3.32
C LYS A 15 -14.70 -13.21 -1.80
N ASP A 16 -13.81 -13.97 -1.15
CA ASP A 16 -13.77 -14.13 0.29
C ASP A 16 -12.56 -13.36 0.87
N PRO A 17 -12.80 -12.22 1.53
CA PRO A 17 -11.73 -11.40 2.10
C PRO A 17 -11.17 -11.96 3.42
N HIS A 18 -11.76 -13.01 3.99
CA HIS A 18 -11.45 -13.52 5.32
C HIS A 18 -9.94 -13.75 5.54
N TRP A 19 -9.28 -14.43 4.56
CA TRP A 19 -7.85 -14.75 4.67
C TRP A 19 -6.95 -13.52 4.58
N THR A 20 -7.28 -12.62 3.66
CA THR A 20 -6.53 -11.37 3.48
C THR A 20 -6.70 -10.43 4.65
N ASP A 21 -7.92 -10.27 5.17
CA ASP A 21 -8.19 -9.39 6.30
C ASP A 21 -7.58 -9.93 7.60
N SER A 22 -7.65 -11.23 7.82
CA SER A 22 -6.95 -11.88 8.94
C SER A 22 -5.44 -11.70 8.83
N GLY A 23 -4.88 -11.88 7.63
CA GLY A 23 -3.45 -11.66 7.37
C GLY A 23 -3.02 -10.21 7.61
N LYS A 24 -3.82 -9.24 7.18
CA LYS A 24 -3.60 -7.82 7.49
C LYS A 24 -3.58 -7.56 8.99
N ASN A 25 -4.53 -8.14 9.73
CA ASN A 25 -4.59 -7.98 11.18
C ASN A 25 -3.35 -8.53 11.88
N LEU A 26 -2.85 -9.70 11.45
CA LEU A 26 -1.60 -10.26 11.97
C LEU A 26 -0.43 -9.31 11.73
N LEU A 27 -0.23 -8.87 10.48
CA LEU A 27 0.88 -7.99 10.13
C LEU A 27 0.81 -6.63 10.82
N ARG A 28 -0.38 -6.04 10.92
CA ARG A 28 -0.59 -4.76 11.64
C ARG A 28 -0.27 -4.91 13.12
N GLY A 29 -0.79 -5.97 13.76
CA GLY A 29 -0.52 -6.23 15.17
C GLY A 29 0.96 -6.48 15.44
N ALA A 30 1.62 -7.28 14.60
CA ALA A 30 3.06 -7.54 14.70
C ALA A 30 3.88 -6.26 14.48
N ALA A 31 3.52 -5.44 13.49
CA ALA A 31 4.21 -4.18 13.23
C ALA A 31 4.09 -3.20 14.40
N GLN A 32 2.89 -3.05 14.99
CA GLN A 32 2.67 -2.23 16.17
C GLN A 32 3.39 -2.77 17.39
N HIS A 33 3.43 -4.10 17.56
CA HIS A 33 4.16 -4.73 18.64
C HIS A 33 5.67 -4.45 18.54
N ILE A 34 6.26 -4.65 17.36
CA ILE A 34 7.69 -4.37 17.11
C ILE A 34 7.99 -2.89 17.39
N LEU A 35 7.20 -1.98 16.83
CA LEU A 35 7.37 -0.53 17.04
C LEU A 35 7.33 -0.18 18.55
N HIS A 36 6.35 -0.72 19.28
CA HIS A 36 6.18 -0.42 20.68
C HIS A 36 7.34 -0.99 21.54
N THR A 37 7.81 -2.20 21.24
CA THR A 37 8.85 -2.87 22.04
C THR A 37 10.26 -2.40 21.73
N THR A 38 10.52 -2.01 20.47
CA THR A 38 11.87 -1.60 20.02
C THR A 38 12.03 -0.09 19.86
N GLY A 39 10.93 0.67 19.77
CA GLY A 39 10.93 2.07 19.40
C GLY A 39 11.28 2.32 17.92
N GLN A 40 11.42 1.27 17.11
CA GLN A 40 11.82 1.36 15.71
C GLN A 40 10.71 0.86 14.78
N VAL A 41 10.55 1.55 13.65
CA VAL A 41 9.63 1.10 12.59
C VAL A 41 10.10 -0.26 12.08
N PRO A 42 9.19 -1.27 12.01
CA PRO A 42 9.57 -2.60 11.55
C PRO A 42 9.99 -2.58 10.08
N THR A 43 11.05 -3.32 9.78
CA THR A 43 11.48 -3.55 8.40
C THR A 43 10.60 -4.63 7.74
N MET A 44 10.56 -4.65 6.40
CA MET A 44 9.89 -5.74 5.67
C MET A 44 10.48 -7.11 6.01
N ARG A 45 11.78 -7.20 6.25
CA ARG A 45 12.44 -8.42 6.71
C ARG A 45 11.89 -8.93 8.03
N GLN A 46 11.64 -8.04 8.99
CA GLN A 46 11.03 -8.42 10.27
C GLN A 46 9.60 -8.92 10.09
N LEU A 47 8.78 -8.25 9.26
CA LEU A 47 7.42 -8.70 8.95
C LEU A 47 7.41 -10.04 8.21
N ARG A 48 8.32 -10.24 7.26
CA ARG A 48 8.49 -11.53 6.57
C ARG A 48 8.86 -12.67 7.52
N ARG A 49 9.69 -12.41 8.54
CA ARG A 49 10.00 -13.40 9.58
C ARG A 49 8.78 -13.81 10.38
N VAL A 50 7.86 -12.87 10.65
CA VAL A 50 6.60 -13.22 11.37
C VAL A 50 5.76 -14.21 10.56
N VAL A 51 5.56 -13.97 9.27
CA VAL A 51 4.72 -14.85 8.45
C VAL A 51 5.39 -16.16 8.05
N ASN A 52 6.71 -16.22 8.11
CA ASN A 52 7.51 -17.43 7.83
C ASN A 52 7.99 -18.14 9.12
N SER A 53 7.49 -17.71 10.29
CA SER A 53 7.90 -18.31 11.56
C SER A 53 7.33 -19.72 11.74
N THR A 54 7.99 -20.50 12.58
CA THR A 54 7.43 -21.78 13.03
C THR A 54 6.19 -21.56 13.87
N ALA A 55 5.37 -22.58 14.06
CA ALA A 55 4.20 -22.50 14.95
C ALA A 55 4.61 -22.13 16.40
N GLU A 56 5.72 -22.65 16.86
CA GLU A 56 6.27 -22.34 18.19
C GLU A 56 6.67 -20.86 18.33
N ASP A 57 7.38 -20.31 17.34
CA ASP A 57 7.81 -18.91 17.38
C ASP A 57 6.62 -17.95 17.21
N LEU A 58 5.65 -18.31 16.37
CA LEU A 58 4.41 -17.55 16.24
C LEU A 58 3.61 -17.55 17.54
N LEU A 59 3.57 -18.69 18.26
CA LEU A 59 2.92 -18.77 19.57
C LEU A 59 3.60 -17.85 20.58
N LYS A 60 4.95 -17.87 20.65
CA LYS A 60 5.74 -16.95 21.51
C LYS A 60 5.42 -15.49 21.19
N LEU A 61 5.36 -15.14 19.92
CA LEU A 61 4.98 -13.79 19.49
C LEU A 61 3.55 -13.43 19.93
N CYS A 62 2.57 -14.31 19.72
CA CYS A 62 1.20 -14.09 20.14
C CYS A 62 1.09 -13.90 21.66
N GLU A 63 1.85 -14.66 22.45
CA GLU A 63 1.89 -14.52 23.91
C GLU A 63 2.54 -13.19 24.36
N ALA A 64 3.57 -12.73 23.65
CA ALA A 64 4.16 -11.42 23.88
C ALA A 64 3.18 -10.30 23.53
N MET A 65 2.50 -10.40 22.38
CA MET A 65 1.49 -9.43 21.94
C MET A 65 0.32 -9.32 22.92
N ARG A 66 -0.15 -10.43 23.50
CA ARG A 66 -1.24 -10.44 24.50
C ARG A 66 -0.92 -9.63 25.76
N LYS A 67 0.37 -9.46 26.09
CA LYS A 67 0.84 -8.65 27.23
C LYS A 67 1.06 -7.18 26.86
N SER A 68 0.78 -6.79 25.61
CA SER A 68 0.96 -5.41 25.16
C SER A 68 -0.01 -4.48 25.88
N PRO A 69 0.40 -3.26 26.25
CA PRO A 69 -0.50 -2.22 26.76
C PRO A 69 -1.42 -1.66 25.66
N LEU A 70 -1.11 -1.94 24.39
CA LEU A 70 -1.93 -1.56 23.25
C LEU A 70 -3.02 -2.61 23.05
N GLU A 71 -4.27 -2.26 23.31
CA GLU A 71 -5.42 -3.17 23.26
C GLU A 71 -5.54 -3.87 21.90
N SER A 72 -5.35 -3.13 20.78
CA SER A 72 -5.37 -3.68 19.43
C SER A 72 -4.34 -4.79 19.21
N VAL A 73 -3.15 -4.62 19.77
CA VAL A 73 -2.07 -5.63 19.71
C VAL A 73 -2.41 -6.82 20.58
N ALA A 74 -2.90 -6.58 21.81
CA ALA A 74 -3.29 -7.64 22.72
C ALA A 74 -4.41 -8.52 22.15
N ASN A 75 -5.42 -7.89 21.55
CA ASN A 75 -6.54 -8.60 20.91
C ASN A 75 -6.08 -9.42 19.70
N THR A 76 -5.16 -8.89 18.88
CA THR A 76 -4.55 -9.65 17.77
C THR A 76 -3.79 -10.87 18.31
N GLY A 77 -2.97 -10.70 19.34
CA GLY A 77 -2.24 -11.80 19.95
C GLY A 77 -3.15 -12.88 20.51
N ALA A 78 -4.25 -12.49 21.16
CA ALA A 78 -5.23 -13.43 21.68
C ALA A 78 -5.96 -14.20 20.56
N SER A 79 -6.38 -13.50 19.50
CA SER A 79 -7.05 -14.11 18.35
C SER A 79 -6.19 -15.15 17.65
N PHE A 80 -4.92 -14.82 17.37
CA PHE A 80 -4.00 -15.73 16.65
C PHE A 80 -3.51 -16.88 17.55
N LYS A 81 -3.36 -16.65 18.85
CA LYS A 81 -3.13 -17.76 19.79
C LYS A 81 -4.30 -18.76 19.76
N GLY A 82 -5.54 -18.29 19.82
CA GLY A 82 -6.73 -19.14 19.70
C GLY A 82 -6.75 -19.96 18.40
N LYS A 83 -6.40 -19.34 17.26
CA LYS A 83 -6.30 -20.05 15.97
C LYS A 83 -5.21 -21.12 15.95
N LEU A 84 -4.08 -20.90 16.62
CA LEU A 84 -3.03 -21.90 16.80
C LEU A 84 -3.52 -23.11 17.63
N GLU A 85 -4.31 -22.86 18.67
CA GLU A 85 -4.82 -23.90 19.58
C GLU A 85 -6.00 -24.68 19.00
N MET A 86 -6.87 -24.03 18.19
CA MET A 86 -8.08 -24.62 17.59
C MET A 86 -7.79 -25.52 16.38
N GLY A 87 -6.63 -25.38 15.73
CA GLY A 87 -6.22 -26.25 14.64
C GLY A 87 -5.51 -25.51 13.50
N PRO A 88 -4.63 -26.22 12.76
CA PRO A 88 -3.68 -25.58 11.83
C PRO A 88 -4.28 -25.07 10.52
N ARG A 89 -5.46 -25.58 10.08
CA ARG A 89 -5.96 -25.36 8.71
C ARG A 89 -6.25 -23.88 8.41
N GLU A 90 -7.00 -23.22 9.27
CA GLU A 90 -7.36 -21.81 9.07
C GLU A 90 -6.09 -20.93 9.10
N LEU A 91 -5.25 -21.14 10.10
CA LEU A 91 -4.01 -20.40 10.25
C LEU A 91 -3.08 -20.60 9.06
N GLN A 92 -2.94 -21.82 8.55
CA GLN A 92 -2.14 -22.11 7.36
C GLN A 92 -2.64 -21.38 6.12
N SER A 93 -3.97 -21.29 5.94
CA SER A 93 -4.56 -20.54 4.82
C SER A 93 -4.29 -19.04 4.96
N ILE A 94 -4.37 -18.47 6.17
CA ILE A 94 -4.02 -17.08 6.42
C ILE A 94 -2.53 -16.84 6.12
N LEU A 95 -1.65 -17.68 6.68
CA LEU A 95 -0.20 -17.51 6.50
C LEU A 95 0.21 -17.68 5.04
N SER A 96 -0.29 -18.70 4.33
CA SER A 96 0.03 -18.92 2.91
C SER A 96 -0.39 -17.73 2.05
N THR A 97 -1.56 -17.14 2.29
CA THR A 97 -2.04 -15.94 1.59
C THR A 97 -1.08 -14.76 1.81
N VAL A 98 -0.65 -14.54 3.05
CA VAL A 98 0.28 -13.43 3.36
C VAL A 98 1.69 -13.71 2.85
N GLN A 99 2.16 -14.96 2.95
CA GLN A 99 3.46 -15.38 2.44
C GLN A 99 3.56 -15.15 0.93
N GLU A 100 2.55 -15.56 0.16
CA GLU A 100 2.48 -15.35 -1.28
C GLU A 100 2.55 -13.86 -1.63
N GLN A 101 1.72 -13.03 -0.99
CA GLN A 101 1.64 -11.61 -1.31
C GLN A 101 2.87 -10.81 -0.85
N THR A 102 3.62 -11.31 0.11
CA THR A 102 4.84 -10.67 0.59
C THR A 102 6.14 -11.29 0.03
N ALA A 103 6.07 -12.43 -0.67
CA ALA A 103 7.23 -13.11 -1.23
C ALA A 103 8.12 -12.21 -2.12
N PRO A 104 7.59 -11.31 -2.97
CA PRO A 104 8.43 -10.44 -3.79
C PRO A 104 9.36 -9.52 -3.00
N PHE A 105 9.08 -9.30 -1.72
CA PHE A 105 9.94 -8.48 -0.85
C PHE A 105 11.20 -9.21 -0.37
N ASP A 106 11.28 -10.54 -0.49
CA ASP A 106 12.50 -11.29 -0.13
C ASP A 106 13.68 -10.89 -1.01
N ASP A 107 13.44 -10.67 -2.30
CA ASP A 107 14.45 -10.28 -3.28
C ASP A 107 15.03 -8.88 -2.99
N VAL A 108 14.24 -7.98 -2.41
CA VAL A 108 14.59 -6.58 -2.20
C VAL A 108 14.75 -6.21 -0.72
N ALA A 109 14.60 -7.16 0.20
CA ALA A 109 14.64 -6.90 1.64
C ALA A 109 15.95 -6.22 2.08
N HIS A 110 17.08 -6.57 1.44
CA HIS A 110 18.38 -6.02 1.79
C HIS A 110 18.51 -4.51 1.49
N ILE A 111 17.77 -3.99 0.50
CA ILE A 111 17.74 -2.55 0.20
C ILE A 111 16.67 -1.82 0.99
N MET A 112 15.68 -2.53 1.54
CA MET A 112 14.60 -1.96 2.35
C MET A 112 14.94 -1.93 3.86
N ASP A 113 16.09 -2.40 4.28
CA ASP A 113 16.49 -2.40 5.69
C ASP A 113 16.97 -1.02 6.20
N ARG A 114 17.21 -0.08 5.30
CA ARG A 114 17.66 1.28 5.62
C ARG A 114 16.98 2.31 4.74
N SER A 115 16.96 3.55 5.21
CA SER A 115 16.46 4.70 4.47
C SER A 115 17.55 5.77 4.38
N ASP A 116 17.79 6.28 3.17
CA ASP A 116 18.80 7.31 2.92
C ASP A 116 18.21 8.73 2.98
N PHE A 117 16.88 8.86 2.98
CA PHE A 117 16.16 10.13 3.05
C PHE A 117 14.79 9.94 3.75
N LYS A 118 14.15 11.06 4.10
CA LYS A 118 12.78 11.06 4.62
C LYS A 118 11.82 11.51 3.52
N LEU A 119 10.69 10.83 3.36
CA LEU A 119 9.67 11.21 2.39
C LEU A 119 9.08 12.61 2.67
N THR A 120 9.14 13.10 3.90
CA THR A 120 8.79 14.48 4.26
C THR A 120 9.67 15.52 3.59
N ASP A 121 10.91 15.16 3.21
CA ASP A 121 11.87 16.07 2.56
C ASP A 121 11.42 16.48 1.14
N LEU A 122 10.46 15.74 0.56
CA LEU A 122 9.78 16.15 -0.68
C LEU A 122 9.12 17.53 -0.57
N ARG A 123 8.71 17.96 0.64
CA ARG A 123 8.12 19.29 0.88
C ARG A 123 9.09 20.44 0.68
N ASP A 124 10.39 20.20 0.82
CA ASP A 124 11.40 21.25 0.69
C ASP A 124 11.61 21.70 -0.78
N GLY A 125 11.06 20.96 -1.73
CA GLY A 125 11.12 21.28 -3.16
C GLY A 125 12.52 21.15 -3.78
N ARG A 126 13.42 20.40 -3.12
CA ARG A 126 14.81 20.20 -3.56
C ARG A 126 15.13 18.77 -3.93
N MET A 127 14.15 17.88 -3.89
CA MET A 127 14.33 16.46 -4.10
C MET A 127 13.33 15.93 -5.12
N SER A 128 13.83 15.07 -6.02
CA SER A 128 13.01 14.22 -6.88
C SER A 128 13.36 12.77 -6.58
N VAL A 129 12.33 11.94 -6.43
CA VAL A 129 12.48 10.50 -6.19
C VAL A 129 11.95 9.76 -7.41
N TYR A 130 12.77 8.91 -8.00
CA TYR A 130 12.41 8.07 -9.13
C TYR A 130 12.28 6.63 -8.67
N LEU A 131 11.06 6.09 -8.73
CA LEU A 131 10.77 4.69 -8.43
C LEU A 131 10.79 3.92 -9.75
N VAL A 132 11.85 3.16 -9.98
CA VAL A 132 12.06 2.47 -11.25
C VAL A 132 12.01 0.96 -11.04
N LEU A 133 11.11 0.29 -11.79
CA LEU A 133 11.08 -1.16 -11.88
C LEU A 133 11.28 -1.58 -13.34
N PRO A 134 12.08 -2.64 -13.60
CA PRO A 134 12.14 -3.22 -14.94
C PRO A 134 10.75 -3.70 -15.37
N GLY A 135 10.36 -3.45 -16.63
CA GLY A 135 9.01 -3.78 -17.14
C GLY A 135 8.59 -5.23 -16.88
N LEU A 136 9.52 -6.19 -17.05
CA LEU A 136 9.26 -7.61 -16.77
C LEU A 136 9.07 -7.92 -15.27
N ARG A 137 9.46 -7.03 -14.36
CA ARG A 137 9.28 -7.16 -12.91
C ARG A 137 8.04 -6.44 -12.38
N MET A 138 7.38 -5.64 -13.19
CA MET A 138 6.18 -4.89 -12.80
C MET A 138 5.11 -5.82 -12.22
N GLY A 139 4.79 -6.91 -12.87
CA GLY A 139 3.77 -7.87 -12.41
C GLY A 139 4.07 -8.54 -11.06
N THR A 140 5.33 -8.64 -10.66
CA THR A 140 5.72 -9.28 -9.39
C THR A 140 6.02 -8.28 -8.29
N HIS A 141 6.63 -7.14 -8.61
CA HIS A 141 7.14 -6.18 -7.62
C HIS A 141 6.30 -4.89 -7.49
N TYR A 142 5.15 -4.78 -8.18
CA TYR A 142 4.28 -3.59 -8.10
C TYR A 142 3.84 -3.26 -6.66
N ARG A 143 3.78 -4.25 -5.77
CA ARG A 143 3.46 -4.03 -4.35
C ARG A 143 4.49 -3.13 -3.66
N TRP A 144 5.77 -3.20 -4.07
CA TRP A 144 6.78 -2.28 -3.59
C TRP A 144 6.46 -0.83 -4.00
N LEU A 145 6.08 -0.59 -5.26
CA LEU A 145 5.63 0.74 -5.71
C LEU A 145 4.43 1.23 -4.88
N ARG A 146 3.45 0.35 -4.63
CA ARG A 146 2.28 0.69 -3.80
C ARG A 146 2.68 1.15 -2.40
N VAL A 147 3.61 0.45 -1.75
CA VAL A 147 4.12 0.82 -0.42
C VAL A 147 4.79 2.19 -0.47
N MET A 148 5.68 2.42 -1.44
CA MET A 148 6.39 3.69 -1.57
C MET A 148 5.45 4.86 -1.82
N ILE A 149 4.46 4.69 -2.70
CA ILE A 149 3.44 5.71 -2.99
C ILE A 149 2.57 5.96 -1.75
N GLN A 150 2.13 4.89 -1.06
CA GLN A 150 1.32 5.00 0.15
C GLN A 150 2.05 5.77 1.25
N GLU A 151 3.31 5.42 1.52
CA GLU A 151 4.12 6.10 2.54
C GLU A 151 4.40 7.56 2.15
N ALA A 152 4.62 7.83 0.86
CA ALA A 152 4.80 9.20 0.38
C ALA A 152 3.52 10.04 0.56
N LEU A 153 2.34 9.49 0.22
CA LEU A 153 1.06 10.16 0.45
C LEU A 153 0.82 10.43 1.94
N THR A 154 1.10 9.43 2.80
CA THR A 154 0.99 9.56 4.25
C THR A 154 1.95 10.63 4.80
N ALA A 155 3.17 10.70 4.29
CA ALA A 155 4.11 11.74 4.65
C ALA A 155 3.61 13.14 4.24
N MET A 156 2.97 13.25 3.07
CA MET A 156 2.39 14.51 2.59
C MET A 156 1.15 14.93 3.41
N GLU A 157 0.33 14.00 3.83
CA GLU A 157 -0.82 14.28 4.70
C GLU A 157 -0.39 14.83 6.06
N ARG A 158 0.68 14.28 6.64
CA ARG A 158 1.18 14.65 7.98
C ARG A 158 2.07 15.88 7.99
N ALA A 159 2.78 16.13 6.91
CA ALA A 159 3.67 17.27 6.84
C ALA A 159 2.89 18.57 6.59
N PRO A 160 3.15 19.65 7.33
CA PRO A 160 2.50 20.93 7.08
C PRO A 160 2.78 21.42 5.67
N VAL A 161 1.78 22.04 5.04
CA VAL A 161 1.93 22.62 3.70
C VAL A 161 2.58 24.01 3.87
N PRO A 162 3.83 24.21 3.42
CA PRO A 162 4.49 25.51 3.58
C PRO A 162 3.85 26.55 2.66
N ARG A 163 3.58 27.75 3.20
CA ARG A 163 3.05 28.87 2.40
C ARG A 163 4.02 29.25 1.29
N GLY A 164 3.49 29.46 0.09
CA GLY A 164 4.29 29.92 -1.08
C GLY A 164 5.22 28.87 -1.67
N LYS A 165 5.18 27.63 -1.22
CA LYS A 165 5.92 26.52 -1.85
C LYS A 165 5.11 25.88 -2.99
N LEU A 166 5.85 25.35 -3.95
CA LEU A 166 5.26 24.57 -5.05
C LEU A 166 4.69 23.24 -4.51
N PRO A 167 3.62 22.74 -5.12
CA PRO A 167 3.07 21.44 -4.75
C PRO A 167 4.06 20.31 -5.08
N VAL A 168 3.96 19.23 -4.32
CA VAL A 168 4.67 17.98 -4.63
C VAL A 168 3.92 17.25 -5.74
N TRP A 169 4.63 16.88 -6.81
CA TRP A 169 4.04 16.16 -7.94
C TRP A 169 4.27 14.65 -7.79
N PHE A 170 3.18 13.90 -7.93
CA PHE A 170 3.19 12.45 -8.07
C PHE A 170 2.90 12.12 -9.52
N VAL A 171 3.94 11.81 -10.28
CA VAL A 171 3.83 11.40 -11.68
C VAL A 171 3.83 9.88 -11.73
N LEU A 172 2.69 9.29 -12.10
CA LEU A 172 2.47 7.85 -12.12
C LEU A 172 2.33 7.40 -13.57
N GLU A 173 3.46 7.11 -14.23
CA GLU A 173 3.52 6.79 -15.66
C GLU A 173 2.79 5.49 -16.02
N GLU A 174 2.81 4.50 -15.12
CA GLU A 174 2.09 3.24 -15.27
C GLU A 174 1.03 3.09 -14.17
N PHE A 175 0.15 4.10 -14.07
CA PHE A 175 -0.86 4.16 -13.02
C PHE A 175 -1.67 2.86 -12.87
N PRO A 176 -2.14 2.20 -13.96
CA PRO A 176 -2.93 0.97 -13.86
C PRO A 176 -2.19 -0.19 -13.22
N THR A 177 -0.86 -0.24 -13.30
CA THR A 177 -0.04 -1.32 -12.69
C THR A 177 -0.19 -1.39 -11.17
N LEU A 178 -0.54 -0.27 -10.54
CA LEU A 178 -0.77 -0.23 -9.09
C LEU A 178 -2.03 -1.00 -8.68
N GLY A 179 -2.95 -1.30 -9.64
CA GLY A 179 -4.26 -1.85 -9.32
C GLY A 179 -5.10 -0.89 -8.48
N HIS A 180 -6.15 -1.38 -7.86
CA HIS A 180 -6.97 -0.56 -6.97
C HIS A 180 -6.19 -0.12 -5.72
N MET A 181 -6.09 1.19 -5.50
CA MET A 181 -5.56 1.81 -4.28
C MET A 181 -6.57 2.80 -3.73
N ARG A 182 -7.25 2.41 -2.63
CA ARG A 182 -8.25 3.26 -1.98
C ARG A 182 -7.68 4.62 -1.54
N SER A 183 -6.41 4.64 -1.15
CA SER A 183 -5.71 5.87 -0.80
C SER A 183 -5.62 6.86 -1.96
N LEU A 184 -5.32 6.39 -3.17
CA LEU A 184 -5.28 7.23 -4.36
C LEU A 184 -6.67 7.69 -4.78
N GLU A 185 -7.69 6.82 -4.68
CA GLU A 185 -9.08 7.18 -4.93
C GLU A 185 -9.56 8.28 -3.99
N THR A 186 -9.32 8.12 -2.68
CA THR A 186 -9.65 9.14 -1.67
C THR A 186 -8.82 10.40 -1.88
N ALA A 187 -7.53 10.24 -2.14
CA ALA A 187 -6.60 11.34 -2.35
C ALA A 187 -6.95 12.18 -3.57
N ALA A 188 -7.50 11.60 -4.65
CA ALA A 188 -7.89 12.34 -5.85
C ALA A 188 -8.80 13.55 -5.55
N GLY A 189 -9.64 13.47 -4.50
CA GLY A 189 -10.46 14.58 -4.03
C GLY A 189 -9.79 15.51 -3.02
N LEU A 190 -8.73 15.08 -2.31
CA LEU A 190 -8.17 15.77 -1.15
C LEU A 190 -6.74 16.29 -1.36
N LEU A 191 -6.04 15.81 -2.40
CA LEU A 191 -4.61 16.09 -2.62
C LEU A 191 -4.27 17.58 -2.70
N ALA A 192 -5.16 18.38 -3.24
CA ALA A 192 -4.95 19.84 -3.31
C ALA A 192 -4.77 20.47 -1.92
N GLY A 193 -5.55 19.99 -0.93
CA GLY A 193 -5.44 20.44 0.46
C GLY A 193 -4.12 20.05 1.12
N TYR A 194 -3.53 18.95 0.67
CA TYR A 194 -2.21 18.50 1.13
C TYR A 194 -1.04 19.07 0.31
N GLY A 195 -1.32 20.01 -0.62
CA GLY A 195 -0.28 20.57 -1.49
C GLY A 195 0.36 19.51 -2.39
N VAL A 196 -0.41 18.57 -2.86
CA VAL A 196 0.01 17.49 -3.78
C VAL A 196 -0.75 17.61 -5.09
N LYS A 197 -0.08 17.32 -6.19
CA LYS A 197 -0.67 17.13 -7.51
C LYS A 197 -0.41 15.72 -8.00
N LEU A 198 -1.47 15.09 -8.50
CA LEU A 198 -1.40 13.78 -9.12
C LEU A 198 -1.43 13.93 -10.64
N TRP A 199 -0.48 13.33 -11.32
CA TRP A 199 -0.47 13.16 -12.75
C TRP A 199 -0.47 11.66 -13.05
N ALA A 200 -1.64 11.12 -13.30
CA ALA A 200 -1.83 9.72 -13.65
C ALA A 200 -1.80 9.55 -15.17
N VAL A 201 -0.94 8.65 -15.65
CA VAL A 201 -0.84 8.28 -17.06
C VAL A 201 -1.36 6.86 -17.25
N LEU A 202 -2.21 6.68 -18.24
CA LEU A 202 -2.81 5.39 -18.61
C LEU A 202 -2.94 5.29 -20.13
N GLN A 203 -3.06 4.09 -20.64
CA GLN A 203 -3.18 3.85 -22.09
C GLN A 203 -4.58 4.13 -22.58
N ASP A 204 -5.60 3.74 -21.79
CA ASP A 204 -7.02 3.94 -22.10
C ASP A 204 -7.86 3.98 -20.81
N LEU A 205 -9.12 4.41 -20.91
CA LEU A 205 -10.03 4.51 -19.78
C LEU A 205 -10.53 3.13 -19.28
N THR A 206 -10.44 2.08 -20.09
CA THR A 206 -10.85 0.73 -19.68
C THR A 206 -9.97 0.19 -18.57
N GLN A 207 -8.68 0.56 -18.56
CA GLN A 207 -7.76 0.23 -17.48
C GLN A 207 -8.22 0.85 -16.15
N LEU A 208 -8.67 2.09 -16.18
CA LEU A 208 -9.18 2.78 -15.01
C LEU A 208 -10.49 2.16 -14.51
N GLN A 209 -11.40 1.86 -15.43
CA GLN A 209 -12.68 1.18 -15.14
C GLN A 209 -12.45 -0.20 -14.51
N THR A 210 -11.47 -0.96 -15.00
CA THR A 210 -11.14 -2.29 -14.49
C THR A 210 -10.76 -2.25 -13.01
N HIS A 211 -9.98 -1.27 -12.59
CA HIS A 211 -9.49 -1.18 -11.22
C HIS A 211 -10.42 -0.44 -10.28
N TYR A 212 -11.09 0.61 -10.75
CA TYR A 212 -11.90 1.49 -9.90
C TYR A 212 -13.42 1.35 -10.13
N GLN A 213 -13.84 0.48 -11.04
CA GLN A 213 -15.24 0.17 -11.30
C GLN A 213 -16.12 1.43 -11.39
N ARG A 214 -17.08 1.63 -10.49
CA ARG A 214 -18.01 2.77 -10.50
C ARG A 214 -17.35 4.10 -10.12
N SER A 215 -16.22 4.07 -9.42
CA SER A 215 -15.54 5.28 -8.94
C SER A 215 -14.46 5.82 -9.90
N TRP A 216 -14.27 5.18 -11.05
CA TRP A 216 -13.25 5.60 -12.03
C TRP A 216 -13.41 7.06 -12.50
N GLU A 217 -14.63 7.55 -12.62
CA GLU A 217 -14.91 8.94 -13.02
C GLU A 217 -14.47 9.97 -11.99
N THR A 218 -14.26 9.56 -10.74
CA THR A 218 -13.74 10.44 -9.68
C THR A 218 -12.40 11.06 -10.07
N PHE A 219 -11.52 10.28 -10.73
CA PHE A 219 -10.22 10.79 -11.18
C PHE A 219 -10.38 11.85 -12.27
N LEU A 220 -11.28 11.64 -13.24
CA LEU A 220 -11.53 12.57 -14.32
C LEU A 220 -12.34 13.80 -13.86
N GLY A 221 -13.26 13.61 -12.93
CA GLY A 221 -14.06 14.69 -12.34
C GLY A 221 -13.22 15.68 -11.52
N ASN A 222 -12.16 15.19 -10.86
CA ASN A 222 -11.23 16.00 -10.09
C ASN A 222 -10.01 16.47 -10.90
N ALA A 223 -9.86 16.04 -12.16
CA ALA A 223 -8.77 16.48 -13.02
C ALA A 223 -8.98 17.90 -13.52
N GLY A 224 -8.07 18.81 -13.22
CA GLY A 224 -8.06 20.15 -13.79
C GLY A 224 -7.62 20.18 -15.26
N VAL A 225 -6.91 19.16 -15.73
CA VAL A 225 -6.47 18.98 -17.12
C VAL A 225 -6.60 17.51 -17.47
N ILE A 226 -7.22 17.24 -18.62
CA ILE A 226 -7.24 15.91 -19.26
C ILE A 226 -6.52 16.07 -20.59
N GLN A 227 -5.48 15.27 -20.80
CA GLN A 227 -4.68 15.25 -22.00
C GLN A 227 -4.80 13.88 -22.65
N ALA A 228 -5.18 13.85 -23.92
CA ALA A 228 -5.39 12.61 -24.66
C ALA A 228 -4.56 12.61 -25.95
N PHE A 229 -3.93 11.49 -26.25
CA PHE A 229 -3.10 11.30 -27.42
C PHE A 229 -3.44 9.97 -28.11
N GLY A 230 -3.84 10.03 -29.39
CA GLY A 230 -3.88 8.87 -30.26
C GLY A 230 -4.71 7.67 -29.77
N ASN A 231 -5.72 7.93 -28.93
CA ASN A 231 -6.60 6.87 -28.44
C ASN A 231 -7.42 6.29 -29.58
N SER A 232 -7.46 4.97 -29.70
CA SER A 232 -8.22 4.24 -30.72
C SER A 232 -9.29 3.31 -30.15
N ASP A 233 -9.31 3.12 -28.81
CA ASP A 233 -10.34 2.33 -28.15
C ASP A 233 -11.68 3.10 -28.09
N THR A 234 -12.79 2.36 -28.24
CA THR A 234 -14.13 2.93 -28.31
C THR A 234 -14.52 3.65 -27.02
N THR A 235 -14.18 3.10 -25.86
CA THR A 235 -14.56 3.68 -24.56
C THR A 235 -13.96 5.06 -24.36
N THR A 236 -12.66 5.21 -24.59
CA THR A 236 -11.98 6.50 -24.44
C THR A 236 -12.44 7.51 -25.47
N THR A 237 -12.53 7.09 -26.74
CA THR A 237 -12.95 7.99 -27.83
C THR A 237 -14.39 8.47 -27.68
N GLU A 238 -15.34 7.60 -27.29
CA GLU A 238 -16.71 8.00 -27.01
C GLU A 238 -16.82 8.94 -25.80
N TYR A 239 -16.06 8.65 -24.73
CA TYR A 239 -16.04 9.50 -23.55
C TYR A 239 -15.55 10.91 -23.87
N LEU A 240 -14.45 11.02 -24.60
CA LEU A 240 -13.88 12.30 -25.02
C LEU A 240 -14.84 13.05 -25.95
N SER A 241 -15.45 12.36 -26.93
CA SER A 241 -16.42 12.96 -27.88
C SER A 241 -17.66 13.53 -27.20
N LYS A 242 -18.12 12.90 -26.10
CA LYS A 242 -19.27 13.40 -25.32
C LYS A 242 -18.93 14.59 -24.44
N ARG A 243 -17.66 14.80 -24.16
CA ARG A 243 -17.18 15.84 -23.24
C ARG A 243 -16.70 17.10 -23.97
N LEU A 244 -16.37 16.98 -25.24
CA LEU A 244 -16.03 18.09 -26.16
C LEU A 244 -17.27 18.71 -26.76
#